data_0ad3a4f361bfda9e7b8c307bb528a4e2
#
_entry.id   0ad3a4f361bfda9e7b8c307bb528a4e2
#
_cell.length_a   1.000
_cell.length_b   1.000
_cell.length_c   1.000
_cell.angle_alpha   90.00
_cell.angle_beta   90.00
_cell.angle_gamma   90.00
#
_symmetry.space_group_name_H-M   'P 1'
#
loop_
_entity.id
_entity.type
_entity.pdbx_description
1 polymer ?
#
loop_
_entity_poly.entity_id
_entity_poly.type
_entity_poly.pdbx_seq_one_letter_code
_entity_poly.pdbx_strand_id
1 'polypeptide(L)'
;MKIDDIFRKCIEIPGVSIKRSEFNAELLMKTKEGKGSMTFFQLFPGLTIAYIFINSPTWAAPNLGEDSFIKKGPLLLNYCVTGRCEIILNNGNFVYVKDGDISLTECFAQKQYVYPRRIYEGMELFVDTNTLATESTWIQKEFGIDIPKIIELFCPNDNTYISAVTPEVEEILIKLWELFDIAPPFSISQMKIYVLALFSLLQNLNNIPPSQACTFFTETQVDIAKRVEKIITSDLRQHHPAWELAAQFSVSETSLKNYFRGVFGQNISIYLREVRMKKATELLTSTRLSVAEIAELVGYMNQSKFASVFKKQFGLSPLEYRRSKKLENI
;
A
#
# COMPACT_ATOMS: atom_id res chain seq x y z
N MET A 1 -12.69 3.51 19.05
CA MET A 1 -11.27 3.91 19.30
C MET A 1 -11.09 5.32 18.74
N LYS A 2 -10.72 6.29 19.57
CA LYS A 2 -10.47 7.65 19.09
C LYS A 2 -9.12 7.67 18.35
N ILE A 3 -8.98 8.50 17.32
CA ILE A 3 -7.70 8.69 16.61
C ILE A 3 -6.56 8.97 17.60
N ASP A 4 -6.85 9.69 18.68
CA ASP A 4 -5.87 9.96 19.72
C ASP A 4 -5.29 8.71 20.38
N ASP A 5 -6.03 7.61 20.45
CA ASP A 5 -5.54 6.36 21.02
C ASP A 5 -4.59 5.65 20.05
N ILE A 6 -4.83 5.74 18.74
CA ILE A 6 -3.90 5.27 17.71
C ILE A 6 -2.61 6.08 17.80
N PHE A 7 -2.71 7.41 17.88
CA PHE A 7 -1.56 8.30 17.91
C PHE A 7 -0.69 8.11 19.16
N ARG A 8 -1.29 7.96 20.34
CA ARG A 8 -0.53 7.71 21.56
C ARG A 8 0.38 6.49 21.44
N LYS A 9 -0.11 5.42 20.82
CA LYS A 9 0.65 4.18 20.62
C LYS A 9 1.67 4.27 19.49
N CYS A 10 1.45 5.13 18.49
CA CYS A 10 2.39 5.36 17.39
C CYS A 10 3.60 6.20 17.82
N ILE A 11 3.45 7.10 18.80
CA ILE A 11 4.57 7.96 19.30
C ILE A 11 5.69 7.12 19.92
N GLU A 12 5.39 5.96 20.46
CA GLU A 12 6.37 5.05 21.07
C GLU A 12 7.26 4.33 20.05
N ILE A 13 6.91 4.44 18.73
CA ILE A 13 7.65 3.77 17.67
C ILE A 13 8.84 4.65 17.24
N PRO A 14 10.08 4.13 17.26
CA PRO A 14 11.25 4.89 16.85
C PRO A 14 11.14 5.42 15.41
N GLY A 15 11.40 6.70 15.21
CA GLY A 15 11.34 7.36 13.90
C GLY A 15 9.94 7.79 13.46
N VAL A 16 8.95 7.66 14.33
CA VAL A 16 7.59 8.19 14.12
C VAL A 16 7.44 9.53 14.83
N SER A 17 6.79 10.48 14.16
CA SER A 17 6.42 11.78 14.73
C SER A 17 5.00 12.16 14.29
N ILE A 18 4.33 12.99 15.09
CA ILE A 18 2.98 13.45 14.81
C ILE A 18 2.99 14.97 14.71
N LYS A 19 2.40 15.48 13.63
CA LYS A 19 2.06 16.89 13.48
C LYS A 19 0.55 17.06 13.54
N ARG A 20 0.09 18.11 14.20
CA ARG A 20 -1.34 18.45 14.27
C ARG A 20 -1.56 19.84 13.71
N SER A 21 -2.63 20.01 12.97
CA SER A 21 -3.17 21.28 12.53
C SER A 21 -4.61 21.42 13.02
N GLU A 22 -5.26 22.54 12.69
CA GLU A 22 -6.67 22.75 12.98
C GLU A 22 -7.58 21.71 12.33
N PHE A 23 -7.22 21.22 11.14
CA PHE A 23 -8.09 20.38 10.31
C PHE A 23 -7.65 18.93 10.18
N ASN A 24 -6.38 18.63 10.47
CA ASN A 24 -5.82 17.30 10.27
C ASN A 24 -4.75 16.94 11.31
N ALA A 25 -4.42 15.66 11.34
CA ALA A 25 -3.25 15.17 12.04
C ALA A 25 -2.43 14.32 11.08
N GLU A 26 -1.12 14.53 11.04
CA GLU A 26 -0.19 13.84 10.17
C GLU A 26 0.77 12.98 10.99
N LEU A 27 0.80 11.69 10.68
CA LEU A 27 1.77 10.73 11.18
C LEU A 27 2.91 10.63 10.16
N LEU A 28 4.12 10.95 10.58
CA LEU A 28 5.32 10.88 9.75
C LEU A 28 6.22 9.77 10.26
N MET A 29 6.68 8.91 9.37
CA MET A 29 7.69 7.90 9.66
C MET A 29 8.95 8.16 8.82
N LYS A 30 10.10 8.13 9.49
CA LYS A 30 11.41 8.18 8.85
C LYS A 30 12.34 7.19 9.53
N THR A 31 12.73 6.16 8.80
CA THR A 31 13.66 5.12 9.26
C THR A 31 14.86 4.99 8.31
N LYS A 32 15.81 4.12 8.64
CA LYS A 32 16.92 3.79 7.72
C LYS A 32 16.42 3.08 6.45
N GLU A 33 15.27 2.41 6.52
CA GLU A 33 14.70 1.61 5.42
C GLU A 33 13.84 2.44 4.46
N GLY A 34 13.30 3.59 4.94
CA GLY A 34 12.46 4.44 4.13
C GLY A 34 11.69 5.49 4.93
N LYS A 35 10.72 6.08 4.28
CA LYS A 35 9.85 7.12 4.83
C LYS A 35 8.40 6.89 4.43
N GLY A 36 7.49 7.48 5.19
CA GLY A 36 6.07 7.48 4.87
C GLY A 36 5.30 8.52 5.65
N SER A 37 4.08 8.77 5.24
CA SER A 37 3.13 9.64 5.94
C SER A 37 1.72 9.08 5.86
N MET A 38 0.93 9.37 6.90
CA MET A 38 -0.52 9.21 6.92
C MET A 38 -1.14 10.50 7.42
N THR A 39 -2.01 11.11 6.61
CA THR A 39 -2.70 12.35 6.96
C THR A 39 -4.17 12.05 7.23
N PHE A 40 -4.62 12.31 8.44
CA PHE A 40 -5.94 11.97 8.96
C PHE A 40 -6.85 13.20 9.01
N PHE A 41 -8.07 13.04 8.49
CA PHE A 41 -9.15 14.03 8.60
C PHE A 41 -10.35 13.39 9.29
N GLN A 42 -10.76 13.95 10.43
CA GLN A 42 -11.98 13.52 11.09
C GLN A 42 -13.19 14.12 10.37
N LEU A 43 -14.03 13.24 9.78
CA LEU A 43 -15.21 13.67 9.01
C LEU A 43 -16.42 13.83 9.93
N PHE A 44 -16.69 12.79 10.75
CA PHE A 44 -17.77 12.75 11.72
C PHE A 44 -17.28 12.05 13.01
N PRO A 45 -17.99 12.21 14.14
CA PRO A 45 -17.71 11.32 15.28
C PRO A 45 -17.78 9.86 14.86
N GLY A 46 -16.69 9.11 15.09
CA GLY A 46 -16.56 7.71 14.69
C GLY A 46 -16.18 7.46 13.23
N LEU A 47 -15.96 8.52 12.41
CA LEU A 47 -15.59 8.35 11.00
C LEU A 47 -14.42 9.26 10.62
N THR A 48 -13.33 8.63 10.17
CA THR A 48 -12.10 9.31 9.80
C THR A 48 -11.59 8.78 8.46
N ILE A 49 -11.09 9.68 7.60
CA ILE A 49 -10.34 9.31 6.41
C ILE A 49 -8.86 9.56 6.63
N ALA A 50 -8.00 8.66 6.15
CA ALA A 50 -6.55 8.85 6.12
C ALA A 50 -6.02 8.66 4.69
N TYR A 51 -5.08 9.52 4.30
CA TYR A 51 -4.32 9.43 3.07
C TYR A 51 -2.92 8.92 3.38
N ILE A 52 -2.44 7.95 2.61
CA ILE A 52 -1.26 7.16 2.90
C ILE A 52 -0.26 7.29 1.75
N PHE A 53 0.98 7.65 2.08
CA PHE A 53 2.10 7.74 1.16
C PHE A 53 3.30 7.04 1.78
N ILE A 54 3.66 5.85 1.30
CA ILE A 54 4.75 5.03 1.82
C ILE A 54 5.81 4.83 0.74
N ASN A 55 7.06 5.06 1.12
CA ASN A 55 8.25 4.65 0.37
C ASN A 55 9.18 3.93 1.34
N SER A 56 8.75 2.76 1.76
CA SER A 56 9.46 1.89 2.72
C SER A 56 8.99 0.45 2.50
N PRO A 57 9.81 -0.57 2.75
CA PRO A 57 9.38 -1.96 2.69
C PRO A 57 8.35 -2.30 3.78
N THR A 58 8.34 -1.52 4.86
CA THR A 58 7.48 -1.77 6.00
C THR A 58 6.97 -0.46 6.60
N TRP A 59 5.82 -0.56 7.27
CA TRP A 59 5.27 0.48 8.12
C TRP A 59 4.98 -0.14 9.49
N ALA A 60 5.50 0.47 10.55
CA ALA A 60 5.26 -0.03 11.89
C ALA A 60 3.79 0.16 12.27
N ALA A 61 3.09 -0.92 12.55
CA ALA A 61 1.78 -0.85 13.17
C ALA A 61 1.92 -0.48 14.66
N PRO A 62 0.98 0.29 15.23
CA PRO A 62 0.98 0.54 16.65
C PRO A 62 0.86 -0.80 17.41
N ASN A 63 1.72 -1.02 18.39
CA ASN A 63 1.57 -2.17 19.27
C ASN A 63 0.33 -1.98 20.15
N LEU A 64 -0.77 -2.58 19.74
CA LEU A 64 -2.04 -2.47 20.48
C LEU A 64 -2.05 -3.31 21.76
N GLY A 65 -0.94 -4.01 22.07
CA GLY A 65 -0.77 -4.90 23.22
C GLY A 65 -1.50 -6.23 23.01
N GLU A 66 -0.94 -7.31 23.56
CA GLU A 66 -1.59 -8.62 23.55
C GLU A 66 -2.87 -8.64 24.41
N ASP A 67 -3.00 -7.70 25.35
CA ASP A 67 -4.17 -7.54 26.25
C ASP A 67 -5.31 -6.70 25.65
N SER A 68 -5.13 -6.08 24.49
CA SER A 68 -6.24 -5.43 23.80
C SER A 68 -7.09 -6.50 23.08
N PHE A 69 -7.83 -7.28 23.84
CA PHE A 69 -9.01 -8.02 23.36
C PHE A 69 -10.08 -7.02 22.88
N ILE A 70 -9.74 -6.24 21.86
CA ILE A 70 -10.75 -5.56 21.07
C ILE A 70 -11.37 -6.68 20.24
N LYS A 71 -12.39 -7.32 20.81
CA LYS A 71 -13.16 -8.41 20.18
C LYS A 71 -13.77 -8.01 18.84
N LYS A 72 -13.89 -6.69 18.56
CA LYS A 72 -14.24 -6.11 17.27
C LYS A 72 -13.51 -4.76 17.17
N GLY A 73 -12.57 -4.66 16.21
CA GLY A 73 -11.93 -3.40 15.83
C GLY A 73 -12.92 -2.49 15.08
N PRO A 74 -12.54 -1.25 14.78
CA PRO A 74 -13.30 -0.46 13.82
C PRO A 74 -13.27 -1.17 12.45
N LEU A 75 -14.32 -0.96 11.64
CA LEU A 75 -14.28 -1.35 10.24
C LEU A 75 -13.25 -0.47 9.54
N LEU A 76 -12.31 -1.10 8.86
CA LEU A 76 -11.35 -0.44 8.00
C LEU A 76 -11.69 -0.74 6.55
N LEU A 77 -11.99 0.31 5.78
CA LEU A 77 -12.04 0.24 4.33
C LEU A 77 -10.75 0.87 3.80
N ASN A 78 -9.97 0.11 3.06
CA ASN A 78 -8.75 0.59 2.42
C ASN A 78 -8.92 0.54 0.89
N TYR A 79 -8.46 1.58 0.20
CA TYR A 79 -8.35 1.66 -1.25
C TYR A 79 -6.90 1.88 -1.65
N CYS A 80 -6.35 0.96 -2.43
CA CYS A 80 -5.00 1.03 -2.95
C CYS A 80 -5.00 1.78 -4.29
N VAL A 81 -4.42 2.98 -4.32
CA VAL A 81 -4.25 3.77 -5.55
C VAL A 81 -3.04 3.27 -6.31
N THR A 82 -1.92 3.06 -5.63
CA THR A 82 -0.67 2.59 -6.23
C THR A 82 0.10 1.73 -5.24
N GLY A 83 0.64 0.62 -5.72
CA GLY A 83 1.54 -0.21 -4.92
C GLY A 83 0.97 -1.56 -4.55
N ARG A 84 1.42 -2.08 -3.41
CA ARG A 84 1.02 -3.40 -2.93
C ARG A 84 1.20 -3.52 -1.44
N CYS A 85 0.16 -3.94 -0.73
CA CYS A 85 0.18 -4.18 0.70
C CYS A 85 -0.08 -5.66 1.00
N GLU A 86 0.72 -6.24 1.87
CA GLU A 86 0.56 -7.60 2.39
C GLU A 86 -0.42 -7.59 3.56
N ILE A 87 -1.42 -8.45 3.53
CA ILE A 87 -2.37 -8.69 4.61
C ILE A 87 -2.25 -10.14 5.07
N ILE A 88 -2.15 -10.35 6.37
CA ILE A 88 -2.16 -11.66 6.99
C ILE A 88 -3.58 -11.97 7.44
N LEU A 89 -4.14 -13.06 6.94
CA LEU A 89 -5.47 -13.53 7.31
C LEU A 89 -5.44 -14.27 8.66
N ASN A 90 -6.60 -14.41 9.30
CA ASN A 90 -6.75 -15.09 10.60
C ASN A 90 -6.24 -16.55 10.60
N ASN A 91 -6.21 -17.21 9.43
CA ASN A 91 -5.69 -18.57 9.27
C ASN A 91 -4.17 -18.65 8.99
N GLY A 92 -3.45 -17.52 9.08
CA GLY A 92 -2.01 -17.40 8.81
C GLY A 92 -1.62 -17.35 7.34
N ASN A 93 -2.58 -17.35 6.42
CA ASN A 93 -2.30 -17.17 4.99
C ASN A 93 -2.14 -15.69 4.65
N PHE A 94 -1.52 -15.42 3.52
CA PHE A 94 -1.21 -14.09 3.03
C PHE A 94 -2.03 -13.76 1.78
N VAL A 95 -2.56 -12.56 1.74
CA VAL A 95 -3.19 -11.96 0.56
C VAL A 95 -2.57 -10.59 0.30
N TYR A 96 -2.76 -10.08 -0.90
CA TYR A 96 -2.16 -8.80 -1.30
C TYR A 96 -3.21 -7.89 -1.90
N VAL A 97 -3.35 -6.71 -1.31
CA VAL A 97 -4.09 -5.58 -1.92
C VAL A 97 -3.17 -4.90 -2.93
N LYS A 98 -3.65 -4.66 -4.13
CA LYS A 98 -2.90 -4.07 -5.27
C LYS A 98 -3.62 -2.85 -5.82
N ASP A 99 -2.99 -2.21 -6.80
CA ASP A 99 -3.54 -1.06 -7.53
C ASP A 99 -5.02 -1.31 -7.95
N GLY A 100 -5.91 -0.42 -7.56
CA GLY A 100 -7.35 -0.48 -7.86
C GLY A 100 -8.17 -1.44 -7.00
N ASP A 101 -7.58 -2.10 -6.02
CA ASP A 101 -8.32 -2.96 -5.09
C ASP A 101 -8.84 -2.16 -3.90
N ILE A 102 -10.00 -2.58 -3.39
CA ILE A 102 -10.46 -2.26 -2.03
C ILE A 102 -10.29 -3.47 -1.11
N SER A 103 -10.08 -3.19 0.18
CA SER A 103 -10.24 -4.19 1.22
C SER A 103 -11.11 -3.65 2.35
N LEU A 104 -11.97 -4.51 2.90
CA LEU A 104 -12.75 -4.23 4.10
C LEU A 104 -12.40 -5.29 5.14
N THR A 105 -12.12 -4.86 6.37
CA THR A 105 -11.78 -5.74 7.48
C THR A 105 -12.18 -5.13 8.81
N GLU A 106 -12.57 -5.96 9.76
CA GLU A 106 -12.74 -5.58 11.17
C GLU A 106 -11.50 -5.92 12.02
N CYS A 107 -10.44 -6.46 11.41
CA CYS A 107 -9.28 -6.97 12.13
C CYS A 107 -8.06 -6.07 11.99
N PHE A 108 -7.50 -5.63 13.12
CA PHE A 108 -6.25 -4.86 13.23
C PHE A 108 -5.08 -5.68 13.79
N ALA A 109 -5.12 -7.00 13.65
CA ALA A 109 -4.14 -7.90 14.28
C ALA A 109 -2.72 -7.84 13.67
N GLN A 110 -2.44 -6.95 12.73
CA GLN A 110 -1.12 -6.87 12.11
C GLN A 110 -0.15 -6.09 12.99
N LYS A 111 0.96 -6.73 13.36
CA LYS A 111 2.08 -6.09 14.09
C LYS A 111 2.88 -5.15 13.17
N GLN A 112 2.81 -5.35 11.85
CA GLN A 112 3.55 -4.58 10.86
C GLN A 112 2.88 -4.71 9.50
N TYR A 113 2.78 -3.61 8.78
CA TYR A 113 2.40 -3.61 7.37
C TYR A 113 3.64 -3.79 6.50
N VAL A 114 3.53 -4.64 5.47
CA VAL A 114 4.62 -4.95 4.55
C VAL A 114 4.22 -4.51 3.14
N TYR A 115 5.14 -3.78 2.50
CA TYR A 115 4.96 -3.27 1.14
C TYR A 115 6.04 -3.86 0.23
N PRO A 116 5.78 -4.98 -0.45
CA PRO A 116 6.78 -5.70 -1.23
C PRO A 116 7.47 -4.87 -2.31
N ARG A 117 6.77 -3.86 -2.85
CA ARG A 117 7.31 -2.93 -3.84
C ARG A 117 7.89 -1.64 -3.23
N ARG A 118 7.89 -1.51 -1.91
CA ARG A 118 8.33 -0.33 -1.15
C ARG A 118 7.48 0.93 -1.36
N ILE A 119 6.68 1.01 -2.40
CA ILE A 119 5.78 2.14 -2.68
C ILE A 119 4.35 1.67 -2.42
N TYR A 120 3.63 2.50 -1.67
CA TYR A 120 2.20 2.34 -1.44
C TYR A 120 1.57 3.72 -1.29
N GLU A 121 0.55 3.97 -2.09
CA GLU A 121 -0.29 5.16 -2.02
C GLU A 121 -1.74 4.70 -1.97
N GLY A 122 -2.51 5.26 -1.06
CA GLY A 122 -3.88 4.86 -0.88
C GLY A 122 -4.60 5.70 0.16
N MET A 123 -5.82 5.31 0.45
CA MET A 123 -6.62 5.92 1.51
C MET A 123 -7.36 4.87 2.32
N GLU A 124 -7.55 5.19 3.59
CA GLU A 124 -8.25 4.35 4.55
C GLU A 124 -9.40 5.11 5.20
N LEU A 125 -10.56 4.47 5.29
CA LEU A 125 -11.68 4.92 6.09
C LEU A 125 -11.74 4.11 7.37
N PHE A 126 -11.58 4.76 8.51
CA PHE A 126 -11.71 4.19 9.85
C PHE A 126 -13.12 4.46 10.36
N VAL A 127 -13.88 3.40 10.62
CA VAL A 127 -15.26 3.46 11.10
C VAL A 127 -15.34 2.85 12.49
N ASP A 128 -15.33 3.69 13.52
CA ASP A 128 -15.64 3.26 14.90
C ASP A 128 -17.15 3.09 15.03
N THR A 129 -17.60 1.86 14.86
CA THR A 129 -19.02 1.51 14.84
C THR A 129 -19.76 1.87 16.15
N ASN A 130 -19.06 1.80 17.29
CA ASN A 130 -19.65 2.14 18.58
C ASN A 130 -19.87 3.67 18.70
N THR A 131 -18.86 4.48 18.37
CA THR A 131 -18.99 5.93 18.37
C THR A 131 -20.00 6.39 17.32
N LEU A 132 -20.00 5.78 16.14
CA LEU A 132 -20.94 6.12 15.07
C LEU A 132 -22.39 5.85 15.51
N ALA A 133 -22.65 4.71 16.16
CA ALA A 133 -23.96 4.32 16.64
C ALA A 133 -24.50 5.20 17.80
N THR A 134 -23.64 5.91 18.50
CA THR A 134 -24.05 6.77 19.63
C THR A 134 -24.06 8.27 19.26
N GLU A 135 -23.02 8.75 18.57
CA GLU A 135 -22.82 10.18 18.31
C GLU A 135 -23.24 10.62 16.90
N SER A 136 -23.39 9.66 15.96
CA SER A 136 -23.72 9.95 14.56
C SER A 136 -24.94 9.18 14.04
N THR A 137 -25.92 8.88 14.94
CA THR A 137 -27.16 8.16 14.60
C THR A 137 -27.99 8.82 13.49
N TRP A 138 -27.83 10.11 13.30
CA TRP A 138 -28.47 10.87 12.22
C TRP A 138 -28.06 10.38 10.82
N ILE A 139 -26.85 9.80 10.66
CA ILE A 139 -26.40 9.25 9.36
C ILE A 139 -27.36 8.15 8.91
N GLN A 140 -27.72 7.24 9.82
CA GLN A 140 -28.70 6.21 9.53
C GLN A 140 -30.11 6.77 9.32
N LYS A 141 -30.52 7.73 10.18
CA LYS A 141 -31.89 8.30 10.13
C LYS A 141 -32.14 9.12 8.87
N GLU A 142 -31.20 10.00 8.49
CA GLU A 142 -31.38 10.95 7.40
C GLU A 142 -30.97 10.38 6.03
N PHE A 143 -29.96 9.49 6.00
CA PHE A 143 -29.40 8.94 4.76
C PHE A 143 -29.71 7.45 4.55
N GLY A 144 -30.29 6.77 5.55
CA GLY A 144 -30.58 5.34 5.47
C GLY A 144 -29.33 4.47 5.38
N ILE A 145 -28.16 4.96 5.81
CA ILE A 145 -26.89 4.25 5.76
C ILE A 145 -26.79 3.33 6.98
N ASP A 146 -26.72 2.03 6.72
CA ASP A 146 -26.62 0.95 7.71
C ASP A 146 -25.22 0.31 7.67
N ILE A 147 -24.32 0.77 8.53
CA ILE A 147 -22.96 0.23 8.60
C ILE A 147 -22.93 -1.24 9.01
N PRO A 148 -23.70 -1.72 10.01
CA PRO A 148 -23.84 -3.15 10.29
C PRO A 148 -24.17 -3.99 9.06
N LYS A 149 -25.09 -3.53 8.20
CA LYS A 149 -25.41 -4.22 6.95
C LYS A 149 -24.23 -4.29 6.00
N ILE A 150 -23.44 -3.22 5.87
CA ILE A 150 -22.22 -3.22 5.05
C ILE A 150 -21.22 -4.27 5.57
N ILE A 151 -21.02 -4.34 6.90
CA ILE A 151 -20.14 -5.33 7.51
C ILE A 151 -20.63 -6.75 7.22
N GLU A 152 -21.91 -7.03 7.37
CA GLU A 152 -22.50 -8.34 7.08
C GLU A 152 -22.31 -8.74 5.60
N LEU A 153 -22.46 -7.78 4.69
CA LEU A 153 -22.30 -8.02 3.24
C LEU A 153 -20.85 -8.30 2.83
N PHE A 154 -19.88 -7.58 3.38
CA PHE A 154 -18.49 -7.64 2.93
C PHE A 154 -17.57 -8.42 3.85
N CYS A 155 -17.86 -8.47 5.15
CA CYS A 155 -17.01 -9.13 6.16
C CYS A 155 -17.77 -10.25 6.91
N PRO A 156 -18.46 -11.19 6.23
CA PRO A 156 -19.19 -12.24 6.92
C PRO A 156 -18.21 -13.11 7.75
N ASN A 157 -18.55 -13.39 9.00
CA ASN A 157 -17.73 -14.19 9.91
C ASN A 157 -16.33 -13.62 10.18
N ASP A 158 -16.19 -12.30 10.29
CA ASP A 158 -14.94 -11.59 10.54
C ASP A 158 -13.85 -11.82 9.44
N ASN A 159 -14.27 -12.21 8.24
CA ASN A 159 -13.37 -12.39 7.10
C ASN A 159 -13.01 -11.04 6.48
N THR A 160 -11.78 -10.94 6.00
CA THR A 160 -11.33 -9.80 5.20
C THR A 160 -11.87 -9.94 3.77
N TYR A 161 -12.54 -8.90 3.28
CA TYR A 161 -12.93 -8.77 1.87
C TYR A 161 -11.85 -8.04 1.10
N ILE A 162 -11.47 -8.54 -0.07
CA ILE A 162 -10.53 -7.88 -1.00
C ILE A 162 -11.04 -8.11 -2.42
N SER A 163 -11.21 -7.05 -3.19
CA SER A 163 -11.58 -7.15 -4.60
C SER A 163 -11.18 -5.89 -5.38
N ALA A 164 -11.11 -6.02 -6.70
CA ALA A 164 -11.17 -4.85 -7.57
C ALA A 164 -12.51 -4.13 -7.39
N VAL A 165 -12.50 -2.82 -7.50
CA VAL A 165 -13.71 -1.99 -7.38
C VAL A 165 -14.58 -2.08 -8.62
N THR A 166 -15.90 -1.89 -8.45
CA THR A 166 -16.80 -1.63 -9.60
C THR A 166 -16.58 -0.20 -10.10
N PRO A 167 -16.88 0.11 -11.39
CA PRO A 167 -16.69 1.45 -11.94
C PRO A 167 -17.37 2.57 -11.13
N GLU A 168 -18.56 2.28 -10.57
CA GLU A 168 -19.32 3.24 -9.79
C GLU A 168 -18.64 3.56 -8.44
N VAL A 169 -18.06 2.54 -7.81
CA VAL A 169 -17.29 2.71 -6.57
C VAL A 169 -15.98 3.43 -6.87
N GLU A 170 -15.30 3.06 -7.96
CA GLU A 170 -14.04 3.67 -8.37
C GLU A 170 -14.17 5.17 -8.62
N GLU A 171 -15.25 5.61 -9.28
CA GLU A 171 -15.49 7.04 -9.52
C GLU A 171 -15.53 7.86 -8.22
N ILE A 172 -16.18 7.34 -7.17
CA ILE A 172 -16.25 8.01 -5.87
C ILE A 172 -14.88 7.99 -5.18
N LEU A 173 -14.17 6.86 -5.24
CA LEU A 173 -12.86 6.73 -4.61
C LEU A 173 -11.80 7.63 -5.26
N ILE A 174 -11.84 7.79 -6.59
CA ILE A 174 -10.96 8.73 -7.31
C ILE A 174 -11.25 10.17 -6.86
N LYS A 175 -12.53 10.57 -6.78
CA LYS A 175 -12.89 11.91 -6.30
C LYS A 175 -12.43 12.14 -4.86
N LEU A 176 -12.57 11.16 -3.98
CA LEU A 176 -12.04 11.25 -2.61
C LEU A 176 -10.52 11.42 -2.61
N TRP A 177 -9.80 10.70 -3.47
CA TRP A 177 -8.34 10.79 -3.59
C TRP A 177 -7.89 12.19 -4.03
N GLU A 178 -8.53 12.76 -5.04
CA GLU A 178 -8.23 14.09 -5.58
C GLU A 178 -8.44 15.22 -4.55
N LEU A 179 -9.30 15.03 -3.55
CA LEU A 179 -9.56 16.02 -2.51
C LEU A 179 -8.39 16.23 -1.54
N PHE A 180 -7.39 15.31 -1.53
CA PHE A 180 -6.21 15.49 -0.70
C PHE A 180 -5.41 16.74 -1.06
N ASP A 181 -5.33 17.08 -2.34
CA ASP A 181 -4.60 18.25 -2.84
C ASP A 181 -5.36 19.57 -2.69
N ILE A 182 -6.61 19.50 -2.21
CA ILE A 182 -7.46 20.68 -2.02
C ILE A 182 -7.40 21.13 -0.56
N ALA A 183 -7.20 22.44 -0.35
CA ALA A 183 -7.08 22.99 1.01
C ALA A 183 -8.39 22.88 1.83
N PRO A 184 -8.30 22.51 3.14
CA PRO A 184 -9.41 22.62 4.07
C PRO A 184 -9.87 24.09 4.24
N PRO A 185 -11.12 24.35 4.68
CA PRO A 185 -12.13 23.37 5.08
C PRO A 185 -12.99 22.84 3.93
N PHE A 186 -12.83 23.34 2.71
CA PHE A 186 -13.66 22.96 1.56
C PHE A 186 -13.53 21.47 1.25
N SER A 187 -12.30 20.94 1.20
CA SER A 187 -12.05 19.52 0.93
C SER A 187 -12.73 18.60 1.94
N ILE A 188 -12.72 18.96 3.23
CA ILE A 188 -13.39 18.17 4.30
C ILE A 188 -14.90 18.08 4.06
N SER A 189 -15.53 19.18 3.65
CA SER A 189 -16.96 19.18 3.34
C SER A 189 -17.29 18.27 2.17
N GLN A 190 -16.46 18.26 1.13
CA GLN A 190 -16.61 17.37 -0.01
C GLN A 190 -16.32 15.90 0.37
N MET A 191 -15.28 15.63 1.16
CA MET A 191 -14.98 14.29 1.69
C MET A 191 -16.17 13.72 2.45
N LYS A 192 -16.85 14.51 3.29
CA LYS A 192 -18.06 14.08 4.02
C LYS A 192 -19.15 13.62 3.06
N ILE A 193 -19.42 14.38 1.99
CA ILE A 193 -20.45 14.06 1.00
C ILE A 193 -20.09 12.76 0.26
N TYR A 194 -18.86 12.65 -0.25
CA TYR A 194 -18.44 11.46 -1.00
C TYR A 194 -18.34 10.19 -0.16
N VAL A 195 -17.98 10.29 1.13
CA VAL A 195 -17.96 9.11 2.01
C VAL A 195 -19.37 8.63 2.32
N LEU A 196 -20.34 9.52 2.52
CA LEU A 196 -21.74 9.12 2.66
C LEU A 196 -22.27 8.49 1.36
N ALA A 197 -21.93 9.05 0.20
CA ALA A 197 -22.28 8.48 -1.11
C ALA A 197 -21.66 7.08 -1.29
N LEU A 198 -20.39 6.90 -0.91
CA LEU A 198 -19.71 5.60 -0.95
C LEU A 198 -20.45 4.56 -0.11
N PHE A 199 -20.76 4.85 1.14
CA PHE A 199 -21.48 3.91 2.01
C PHE A 199 -22.90 3.61 1.50
N SER A 200 -23.61 4.64 1.02
CA SER A 200 -24.92 4.44 0.39
C SER A 200 -24.83 3.52 -0.82
N LEU A 201 -23.78 3.62 -1.63
CA LEU A 201 -23.56 2.75 -2.78
C LEU A 201 -23.20 1.34 -2.32
N LEU A 202 -22.26 1.17 -1.40
CA LEU A 202 -21.79 -0.14 -0.94
C LEU A 202 -22.93 -1.00 -0.36
N GLN A 203 -23.81 -0.43 0.46
CA GLN A 203 -24.93 -1.18 1.06
C GLN A 203 -26.00 -1.61 0.05
N ASN A 204 -26.02 -1.02 -1.16
CA ASN A 204 -27.02 -1.27 -2.19
C ASN A 204 -26.45 -1.97 -3.43
N LEU A 205 -25.18 -2.42 -3.40
CA LEU A 205 -24.62 -3.19 -4.49
C LEU A 205 -25.38 -4.52 -4.68
N ASN A 206 -25.99 -4.69 -5.86
CA ASN A 206 -26.74 -5.91 -6.22
C ASN A 206 -25.81 -7.10 -6.52
N ASN A 207 -24.61 -6.81 -7.03
CA ASN A 207 -23.61 -7.80 -7.37
C ASN A 207 -22.28 -7.42 -6.70
N ILE A 208 -22.03 -7.99 -5.53
CA ILE A 208 -20.74 -7.82 -4.85
C ILE A 208 -19.71 -8.71 -5.54
N PRO A 209 -18.62 -8.16 -6.11
CA PRO A 209 -17.58 -8.98 -6.70
C PRO A 209 -17.06 -10.02 -5.70
N PRO A 210 -16.74 -11.25 -6.14
CA PRO A 210 -16.20 -12.26 -5.24
C PRO A 210 -14.88 -11.79 -4.64
N SER A 211 -14.70 -12.01 -3.34
CA SER A 211 -13.45 -11.64 -2.68
C SER A 211 -12.26 -12.38 -3.29
N GLN A 212 -11.19 -11.63 -3.61
CA GLN A 212 -9.91 -12.19 -4.05
C GLN A 212 -9.13 -12.86 -2.91
N ALA A 213 -9.61 -12.79 -1.66
CA ALA A 213 -9.06 -13.53 -0.53
C ALA A 213 -9.06 -15.06 -0.74
N CYS A 214 -9.71 -15.55 -1.79
CA CYS A 214 -9.59 -16.94 -2.26
C CYS A 214 -8.23 -17.25 -2.87
N THR A 215 -7.45 -16.25 -3.31
CA THR A 215 -6.09 -16.43 -3.85
C THR A 215 -5.09 -16.06 -2.78
N PHE A 216 -4.89 -16.96 -1.83
CA PHE A 216 -3.93 -16.77 -0.75
C PHE A 216 -2.62 -17.50 -1.00
N PHE A 217 -1.58 -17.05 -0.31
CA PHE A 217 -0.26 -17.69 -0.29
C PHE A 217 0.03 -18.18 1.13
N THR A 218 0.65 -19.34 1.23
CA THR A 218 1.15 -19.84 2.51
C THR A 218 2.43 -19.11 2.90
N GLU A 219 2.79 -19.13 4.18
CA GLU A 219 4.02 -18.53 4.69
C GLU A 219 5.26 -19.05 3.92
N THR A 220 5.33 -20.35 3.64
CA THR A 220 6.42 -20.94 2.85
C THR A 220 6.52 -20.35 1.45
N GLN A 221 5.39 -20.15 0.76
CA GLN A 221 5.37 -19.57 -0.59
C GLN A 221 5.82 -18.10 -0.59
N VAL A 222 5.41 -17.37 0.42
CA VAL A 222 5.83 -15.96 0.62
C VAL A 222 7.33 -15.90 0.97
N ASP A 223 7.82 -16.77 1.85
CA ASP A 223 9.24 -16.84 2.21
C ASP A 223 10.11 -17.15 0.99
N ILE A 224 9.72 -18.13 0.18
CA ILE A 224 10.42 -18.45 -1.07
C ILE A 224 10.50 -17.20 -1.97
N ALA A 225 9.40 -16.52 -2.21
CA ALA A 225 9.38 -15.33 -3.06
C ALA A 225 10.28 -14.19 -2.51
N LYS A 226 10.24 -13.94 -1.19
CA LYS A 226 11.07 -12.93 -0.52
C LYS A 226 12.57 -13.30 -0.54
N ARG A 227 12.90 -14.58 -0.42
CA ARG A 227 14.30 -15.07 -0.52
C ARG A 227 14.82 -14.97 -1.95
N VAL A 228 14.00 -15.30 -2.95
CA VAL A 228 14.35 -15.09 -4.38
C VAL A 228 14.63 -13.62 -4.64
N GLU A 229 13.80 -12.72 -4.14
CA GLU A 229 14.03 -11.27 -4.27
C GLU A 229 15.39 -10.85 -3.70
N LYS A 230 15.73 -11.30 -2.49
CA LYS A 230 17.04 -11.03 -1.89
C LYS A 230 18.21 -11.57 -2.73
N ILE A 231 18.08 -12.78 -3.29
CA ILE A 231 19.11 -13.37 -4.15
C ILE A 231 19.34 -12.51 -5.39
N ILE A 232 18.28 -12.19 -6.13
CA ILE A 232 18.40 -11.46 -7.40
C ILE A 232 18.80 -10.00 -7.23
N THR A 233 18.61 -9.42 -6.05
CA THR A 233 18.96 -8.02 -5.75
C THR A 233 20.29 -7.87 -5.02
N SER A 234 20.88 -8.95 -4.50
CA SER A 234 22.16 -8.92 -3.78
C SER A 234 23.34 -8.50 -4.65
N ASP A 235 23.39 -8.95 -5.90
CA ASP A 235 24.33 -8.47 -6.93
C ASP A 235 23.59 -8.34 -8.26
N LEU A 236 23.32 -7.10 -8.66
CA LEU A 236 22.57 -6.78 -9.87
C LEU A 236 23.29 -7.19 -11.17
N ARG A 237 24.60 -7.49 -11.12
CA ARG A 237 25.38 -7.94 -12.28
C ARG A 237 25.12 -9.39 -12.62
N GLN A 238 24.75 -10.20 -11.60
CA GLN A 238 24.53 -11.61 -11.80
C GLN A 238 23.24 -11.90 -12.55
N HIS A 239 23.28 -12.96 -13.36
CA HIS A 239 22.11 -13.51 -14.03
C HIS A 239 21.66 -14.77 -13.27
N HIS A 240 20.41 -14.78 -12.86
CA HIS A 240 19.80 -15.89 -12.15
C HIS A 240 18.67 -16.47 -13.02
N PRO A 241 18.91 -17.59 -13.74
CA PRO A 241 17.86 -18.27 -14.49
C PRO A 241 16.75 -18.79 -13.54
N ALA A 242 15.49 -18.66 -13.94
CA ALA A 242 14.38 -19.04 -13.08
C ALA A 242 14.39 -20.54 -12.69
N TRP A 243 14.89 -21.41 -13.57
CA TRP A 243 15.03 -22.84 -13.28
C TRP A 243 16.05 -23.11 -12.17
N GLU A 244 17.16 -22.36 -12.15
CA GLU A 244 18.20 -22.47 -11.12
C GLU A 244 17.69 -22.01 -9.75
N LEU A 245 16.99 -20.87 -9.72
CA LEU A 245 16.33 -20.38 -8.52
C LEU A 245 15.28 -21.39 -8.01
N ALA A 246 14.47 -21.95 -8.90
CA ALA A 246 13.44 -22.92 -8.53
C ALA A 246 14.05 -24.20 -7.92
N ALA A 247 15.17 -24.70 -8.48
CA ALA A 247 15.89 -25.85 -7.98
C ALA A 247 16.40 -25.63 -6.53
N GLN A 248 16.89 -24.43 -6.19
CA GLN A 248 17.35 -24.10 -4.83
C GLN A 248 16.25 -24.24 -3.77
N PHE A 249 15.00 -24.07 -4.14
CA PHE A 249 13.84 -24.18 -3.23
C PHE A 249 13.03 -25.46 -3.43
N SER A 250 13.50 -26.39 -4.27
CA SER A 250 12.80 -27.65 -4.57
C SER A 250 11.36 -27.44 -5.06
N VAL A 251 11.14 -26.41 -5.87
CA VAL A 251 9.83 -26.11 -6.49
C VAL A 251 9.95 -26.08 -8.02
N SER A 252 8.81 -26.19 -8.72
CA SER A 252 8.80 -26.02 -10.17
C SER A 252 9.04 -24.54 -10.55
N GLU A 253 9.61 -24.30 -11.74
CA GLU A 253 9.78 -22.94 -12.26
C GLU A 253 8.45 -22.18 -12.37
N THR A 254 7.38 -22.86 -12.72
CA THR A 254 6.02 -22.30 -12.77
C THR A 254 5.54 -21.89 -11.38
N SER A 255 5.73 -22.73 -10.37
CA SER A 255 5.39 -22.42 -8.98
C SER A 255 6.16 -21.19 -8.49
N LEU A 256 7.50 -21.18 -8.71
CA LEU A 256 8.34 -20.04 -8.33
C LEU A 256 7.86 -18.72 -8.96
N LYS A 257 7.58 -18.73 -10.25
CA LYS A 257 7.06 -17.55 -10.98
C LYS A 257 5.72 -17.10 -10.43
N ASN A 258 4.84 -18.03 -10.07
CA ASN A 258 3.54 -17.73 -9.48
C ASN A 258 3.68 -17.13 -8.08
N TYR A 259 4.53 -17.70 -7.22
CA TYR A 259 4.80 -17.15 -5.89
C TYR A 259 5.37 -15.75 -5.97
N PHE A 260 6.40 -15.55 -6.80
CA PHE A 260 7.02 -14.25 -6.97
C PHE A 260 6.03 -13.20 -7.50
N ARG A 261 5.27 -13.56 -8.55
CA ARG A 261 4.22 -12.66 -9.08
C ARG A 261 3.12 -12.40 -8.07
N GLY A 262 2.76 -13.37 -7.26
CA GLY A 262 1.78 -13.23 -6.19
C GLY A 262 2.22 -12.21 -5.15
N VAL A 263 3.47 -12.29 -4.69
CA VAL A 263 4.02 -11.39 -3.66
C VAL A 263 4.34 -10.00 -4.24
N PHE A 264 5.08 -9.93 -5.35
CA PHE A 264 5.60 -8.67 -5.90
C PHE A 264 4.73 -8.04 -7.00
N GLY A 265 3.67 -8.72 -7.44
CA GLY A 265 2.73 -8.22 -8.45
C GLY A 265 3.24 -8.30 -9.89
N GLN A 266 4.48 -8.77 -10.12
CA GLN A 266 5.11 -8.81 -11.45
C GLN A 266 6.11 -9.95 -11.58
N ASN A 267 6.52 -10.24 -12.82
CA ASN A 267 7.50 -11.29 -13.08
C ASN A 267 8.90 -10.90 -12.59
N ILE A 268 9.71 -11.88 -12.22
CA ILE A 268 11.09 -11.73 -11.72
C ILE A 268 11.92 -10.80 -12.64
N SER A 269 11.84 -11.00 -13.97
CA SER A 269 12.62 -10.22 -14.93
C SER A 269 12.21 -8.75 -15.02
N ILE A 270 10.92 -8.46 -14.85
CA ILE A 270 10.39 -7.09 -14.83
C ILE A 270 10.83 -6.41 -13.54
N TYR A 271 10.65 -7.08 -12.41
CA TYR A 271 11.08 -6.60 -11.08
C TYR A 271 12.58 -6.25 -11.06
N LEU A 272 13.43 -7.20 -11.47
CA LEU A 272 14.89 -6.99 -11.51
C LEU A 272 15.27 -5.81 -12.41
N ARG A 273 14.60 -5.65 -13.55
CA ARG A 273 14.83 -4.50 -14.44
C ARG A 273 14.49 -3.18 -13.75
N GLU A 274 13.37 -3.10 -13.03
CA GLU A 274 12.99 -1.90 -12.28
C GLU A 274 14.01 -1.57 -11.18
N VAL A 275 14.46 -2.58 -10.44
CA VAL A 275 15.50 -2.41 -9.40
C VAL A 275 16.82 -1.91 -10.02
N ARG A 276 17.25 -2.50 -11.13
CA ARG A 276 18.45 -2.05 -11.88
C ARG A 276 18.34 -0.60 -12.33
N MET A 277 17.19 -0.22 -12.87
CA MET A 277 16.96 1.16 -13.36
C MET A 277 16.89 2.15 -12.20
N LYS A 278 16.26 1.79 -11.07
CA LYS A 278 16.26 2.62 -9.86
C LYS A 278 17.69 2.82 -9.33
N LYS A 279 18.47 1.75 -9.26
CA LYS A 279 19.89 1.85 -8.86
C LYS A 279 20.70 2.72 -9.81
N ALA A 280 20.42 2.65 -11.11
CA ALA A 280 21.08 3.52 -12.10
C ALA A 280 20.76 5.01 -11.87
N THR A 281 19.51 5.37 -11.53
CA THR A 281 19.17 6.78 -11.21
C THR A 281 19.91 7.27 -9.97
N GLU A 282 20.08 6.45 -8.94
CA GLU A 282 20.87 6.77 -7.75
C GLU A 282 22.32 7.04 -8.12
N LEU A 283 22.95 6.13 -8.89
CA LEU A 283 24.35 6.27 -9.30
C LEU A 283 24.59 7.48 -10.24
N LEU A 284 23.64 7.76 -11.14
CA LEU A 284 23.71 8.91 -12.03
C LEU A 284 23.71 10.25 -11.28
N THR A 285 22.98 10.33 -10.17
CA THR A 285 22.83 11.56 -9.37
C THR A 285 23.88 11.71 -8.28
N SER A 286 24.32 10.60 -7.67
CA SER A 286 25.21 10.60 -6.52
C SER A 286 26.69 10.41 -6.85
N THR A 287 27.04 10.02 -8.11
CA THR A 287 28.41 9.70 -8.48
C THR A 287 28.88 10.41 -9.77
N ARG A 288 30.19 10.38 -10.02
CA ARG A 288 30.80 10.85 -11.28
C ARG A 288 31.11 9.72 -12.27
N LEU A 289 30.65 8.49 -11.98
CA LEU A 289 30.85 7.33 -12.84
C LEU A 289 30.35 7.59 -14.28
N SER A 290 31.03 7.06 -15.26
CA SER A 290 30.57 7.10 -16.65
C SER A 290 29.29 6.29 -16.83
N VAL A 291 28.57 6.56 -17.91
CA VAL A 291 27.33 5.78 -18.22
C VAL A 291 27.66 4.31 -18.48
N ALA A 292 28.85 4.01 -19.01
CA ALA A 292 29.31 2.64 -19.24
C ALA A 292 29.53 1.90 -17.90
N GLU A 293 30.27 2.52 -16.97
CA GLU A 293 30.50 1.95 -15.64
C GLU A 293 29.18 1.72 -14.88
N ILE A 294 28.24 2.67 -14.97
CA ILE A 294 26.93 2.51 -14.35
C ILE A 294 26.15 1.35 -14.99
N ALA A 295 26.17 1.23 -16.33
CA ALA A 295 25.53 0.12 -17.03
C ALA A 295 26.07 -1.23 -16.54
N GLU A 296 27.37 -1.37 -16.41
CA GLU A 296 28.00 -2.59 -15.89
C GLU A 296 27.59 -2.88 -14.43
N LEU A 297 27.67 -1.87 -13.56
CA LEU A 297 27.28 -2.01 -12.14
C LEU A 297 25.83 -2.43 -11.93
N VAL A 298 24.94 -2.06 -12.84
CA VAL A 298 23.53 -2.46 -12.78
C VAL A 298 23.22 -3.66 -13.70
N GLY A 299 24.24 -4.40 -14.15
CA GLY A 299 24.10 -5.69 -14.83
C GLY A 299 23.75 -5.62 -16.31
N TYR A 300 24.17 -4.56 -17.00
CA TYR A 300 24.08 -4.45 -18.46
C TYR A 300 25.45 -4.52 -19.09
N MET A 301 25.72 -5.59 -19.84
CA MET A 301 26.96 -5.73 -20.61
C MET A 301 27.07 -4.77 -21.81
N ASN A 302 25.92 -4.23 -22.25
CA ASN A 302 25.87 -3.33 -23.42
C ASN A 302 25.27 -1.98 -23.01
N GLN A 303 26.10 -0.93 -23.07
CA GLN A 303 25.74 0.45 -22.75
C GLN A 303 24.57 0.99 -23.59
N SER A 304 24.52 0.65 -24.88
CA SER A 304 23.45 1.13 -25.77
C SER A 304 22.10 0.51 -25.39
N LYS A 305 22.09 -0.80 -25.04
CA LYS A 305 20.89 -1.48 -24.51
C LYS A 305 20.45 -0.88 -23.18
N PHE A 306 21.38 -0.60 -22.27
CA PHE A 306 21.10 0.11 -21.03
C PHE A 306 20.45 1.47 -21.29
N ALA A 307 21.07 2.31 -22.13
CA ALA A 307 20.57 3.66 -22.42
C ALA A 307 19.16 3.63 -23.06
N SER A 308 18.90 2.66 -23.94
CA SER A 308 17.57 2.46 -24.55
C SER A 308 16.50 2.09 -23.51
N VAL A 309 16.80 1.14 -22.60
CA VAL A 309 15.88 0.73 -21.53
C VAL A 309 15.65 1.89 -20.55
N PHE A 310 16.71 2.61 -20.19
CA PHE A 310 16.63 3.77 -19.31
C PHE A 310 15.74 4.87 -19.89
N LYS A 311 15.98 5.25 -21.17
CA LYS A 311 15.18 6.26 -21.87
C LYS A 311 13.70 5.85 -21.98
N LYS A 312 13.43 4.56 -22.25
CA LYS A 312 12.06 4.05 -22.30
C LYS A 312 11.33 4.21 -20.95
N GLN A 313 12.05 4.07 -19.83
CA GLN A 313 11.45 4.12 -18.49
C GLN A 313 11.33 5.55 -17.94
N PHE A 314 12.28 6.43 -18.23
CA PHE A 314 12.35 7.76 -17.64
C PHE A 314 12.14 8.92 -18.64
N GLY A 315 11.93 8.63 -19.93
CA GLY A 315 11.75 9.64 -20.97
C GLY A 315 13.05 10.32 -21.42
N LEU A 316 14.12 10.25 -20.63
CA LEU A 316 15.40 10.89 -20.86
C LEU A 316 16.52 9.85 -20.99
N SER A 317 17.55 10.16 -21.80
CA SER A 317 18.78 9.34 -21.76
C SER A 317 19.50 9.49 -20.41
N PRO A 318 20.37 8.54 -20.03
CA PRO A 318 21.11 8.62 -18.75
C PRO A 318 21.90 9.95 -18.58
N LEU A 319 22.48 10.48 -19.65
CA LEU A 319 23.24 11.75 -19.63
C LEU A 319 22.31 12.97 -19.46
N GLU A 320 21.16 12.98 -20.15
CA GLU A 320 20.15 14.02 -20.02
C GLU A 320 19.57 14.01 -18.60
N TYR A 321 19.26 12.83 -18.06
CA TYR A 321 18.78 12.66 -16.69
C TYR A 321 19.79 13.20 -15.66
N ARG A 322 21.07 12.87 -15.80
CA ARG A 322 22.13 13.40 -14.93
C ARG A 322 22.22 14.93 -14.98
N ARG A 323 22.05 15.53 -16.16
CA ARG A 323 22.10 16.99 -16.34
C ARG A 323 20.89 17.67 -15.70
N SER A 324 19.69 17.15 -15.92
CA SER A 324 18.45 17.72 -15.34
C SER A 324 18.52 17.75 -13.81
N LYS A 325 18.94 16.64 -13.17
CA LYS A 325 19.03 16.56 -11.71
C LYS A 325 20.16 17.40 -11.09
N LYS A 326 21.19 17.76 -11.85
CA LYS A 326 22.20 18.73 -11.41
C LYS A 326 21.66 20.17 -11.39
N LEU A 327 20.77 20.51 -12.30
CA LEU A 327 20.14 21.83 -12.37
C LEU A 327 19.08 22.04 -11.27
N GLU A 328 18.43 20.97 -10.80
CA GLU A 328 17.47 21.03 -9.69
C GLU A 328 18.14 21.22 -8.30
N ASN A 329 19.45 20.98 -8.20
CA ASN A 329 20.21 21.08 -6.94
C ASN A 329 21.08 22.37 -6.86
N ILE A 330 20.91 23.34 -7.79
CA ILE A 330 21.47 24.68 -7.79
C ILE A 330 20.35 25.68 -7.49
#